data_44ed6e45b1ee09ee6cf56c703ab9e418
#
_entry.id   44ed6e45b1ee09ee6cf56c703ab9e418
#
_cell.length_a   1.000
_cell.length_b   1.000
_cell.length_c   1.000
_cell.angle_alpha   90.00
_cell.angle_beta   90.00
_cell.angle_gamma   90.00
#
_symmetry.space_group_name_H-M   'P 1'
#
loop_
_entity.id
_entity.type
_entity.pdbx_description
1 polymer ?
#
loop_
_entity_poly.entity_id
_entity_poly.type
_entity_poly.pdbx_seq_one_letter_code
_entity_poly.pdbx_strand_id
1 'polypeptide(L)'
;RIIMKLVEVGEKLSSKDIKEMEGELNLSFPKDYKDFLLKTNGGMPEDEVEFDFIENGTSDEDEFEQGSDIHYFYDDNEIMESYENLVDEELIPDEYLPIACDSFDNQILLCLGKGDNYGTIYFADAESEESEDSGWVLSKVADSFTAFLGMLRPAED
;
A
#
# COMPACT_ATOMS: atom_id res chain seq x y z
N ARG A 1 -4.13 -7.86 18.51
CA ARG A 1 -3.57 -8.15 17.18
C ARG A 1 -4.27 -9.35 16.55
N ILE A 2 -4.77 -9.18 15.34
CA ILE A 2 -5.40 -10.27 14.61
C ILE A 2 -4.35 -11.11 13.88
N ILE A 3 -4.67 -12.37 13.67
CA ILE A 3 -3.86 -13.23 12.82
C ILE A 3 -4.59 -13.23 11.47
N MET A 4 -4.00 -12.56 10.50
CA MET A 4 -4.59 -12.44 9.18
C MET A 4 -4.14 -13.61 8.30
N LYS A 5 -5.10 -14.38 7.83
CA LYS A 5 -4.83 -15.45 6.88
C LYS A 5 -5.08 -14.93 5.48
N LEU A 6 -4.11 -15.13 4.59
CA LEU A 6 -4.23 -14.72 3.19
C LEU A 6 -4.49 -15.95 2.32
N VAL A 7 -5.39 -15.80 1.36
CA VAL A 7 -5.72 -16.83 0.38
C VAL A 7 -5.43 -16.29 -1.02
N GLU A 8 -5.43 -17.17 -2.01
CA GLU A 8 -5.13 -16.80 -3.40
C GLU A 8 -3.79 -16.08 -3.54
N VAL A 9 -2.79 -16.58 -2.81
CA VAL A 9 -1.45 -16.00 -2.83
C VAL A 9 -0.72 -16.37 -4.12
N GLY A 10 0.24 -15.52 -4.51
CA GLY A 10 1.07 -15.78 -5.69
C GLY A 10 2.14 -16.84 -5.41
N GLU A 11 2.93 -17.13 -6.42
CA GLU A 11 4.01 -18.10 -6.29
C GLU A 11 5.07 -17.60 -5.32
N LYS A 12 5.63 -18.50 -4.53
CA LYS A 12 6.62 -18.12 -3.53
C LYS A 12 7.82 -17.44 -4.16
N LEU A 13 8.20 -16.28 -3.59
CA LEU A 13 9.35 -15.51 -4.06
C LEU A 13 10.61 -15.90 -3.31
N SER A 14 11.75 -15.82 -4.01
CA SER A 14 13.05 -15.97 -3.39
C SER A 14 13.67 -14.59 -3.17
N SER A 15 14.75 -14.55 -2.38
CA SER A 15 15.50 -13.30 -2.19
C SER A 15 16.01 -12.75 -3.53
N LYS A 16 16.34 -13.62 -4.47
CA LYS A 16 16.78 -13.21 -5.80
C LYS A 16 15.66 -12.52 -6.56
N ASP A 17 14.44 -13.05 -6.47
CA ASP A 17 13.27 -12.43 -7.12
C ASP A 17 13.04 -11.01 -6.60
N ILE A 18 13.16 -10.82 -5.29
CA ILE A 18 12.98 -9.50 -4.69
C ILE A 18 14.08 -8.53 -5.15
N LYS A 19 15.34 -8.99 -5.23
CA LYS A 19 16.42 -8.15 -5.73
C LYS A 19 16.21 -7.74 -7.17
N GLU A 20 15.66 -8.63 -7.99
CA GLU A 20 15.34 -8.31 -9.37
C GLU A 20 14.24 -7.23 -9.45
N MET A 21 13.22 -7.31 -8.59
CA MET A 21 12.20 -6.29 -8.51
C MET A 21 12.80 -4.94 -8.12
N GLU A 22 13.62 -4.93 -7.07
CA GLU A 22 14.29 -3.71 -6.61
C GLU A 22 15.15 -3.10 -7.72
N GLY A 23 15.84 -3.95 -8.48
CA GLY A 23 16.67 -3.48 -9.59
C GLY A 23 15.87 -2.86 -10.72
N GLU A 24 14.75 -3.47 -11.07
CA GLU A 24 13.87 -2.94 -12.12
C GLU A 24 13.22 -1.63 -11.72
N LEU A 25 12.85 -1.51 -10.44
CA LEU A 25 12.22 -0.31 -9.92
C LEU A 25 13.23 0.77 -9.56
N ASN A 26 14.49 0.40 -9.36
CA ASN A 26 15.53 1.26 -8.83
C ASN A 26 15.13 1.82 -7.45
N LEU A 27 14.51 0.97 -6.64
CA LEU A 27 14.04 1.29 -5.29
C LEU A 27 14.42 0.14 -4.36
N SER A 28 14.64 0.45 -3.09
CA SER A 28 14.96 -0.57 -2.08
C SER A 28 13.80 -0.75 -1.13
N PHE A 29 13.42 -2.00 -0.88
CA PHE A 29 12.30 -2.32 0.01
C PHE A 29 12.76 -2.38 1.46
N PRO A 30 11.94 -1.88 2.42
CA PRO A 30 12.22 -2.09 3.84
C PRO A 30 12.22 -3.57 4.19
N LYS A 31 12.98 -3.93 5.21
CA LYS A 31 13.11 -5.32 5.63
C LYS A 31 11.77 -5.98 5.96
N ASP A 32 10.89 -5.26 6.68
CA ASP A 32 9.60 -5.82 7.08
C ASP A 32 8.73 -6.17 5.87
N TYR A 33 8.75 -5.34 4.83
CA TYR A 33 7.98 -5.62 3.63
C TYR A 33 8.61 -6.76 2.83
N LYS A 34 9.96 -6.82 2.75
CA LYS A 34 10.65 -7.94 2.11
C LYS A 34 10.31 -9.26 2.80
N ASP A 35 10.33 -9.27 4.12
CA ASP A 35 9.99 -10.46 4.90
C ASP A 35 8.55 -10.91 4.63
N PHE A 36 7.65 -9.96 4.50
CA PHE A 36 6.25 -10.25 4.14
C PHE A 36 6.16 -10.93 2.77
N LEU A 37 6.83 -10.36 1.77
CA LEU A 37 6.80 -10.92 0.41
C LEU A 37 7.43 -12.31 0.35
N LEU A 38 8.48 -12.54 1.14
CA LEU A 38 9.12 -13.87 1.19
C LEU A 38 8.22 -14.89 1.86
N LYS A 39 7.42 -14.46 2.82
CA LYS A 39 6.51 -15.33 3.53
C LYS A 39 5.25 -15.59 2.72
N THR A 40 4.72 -14.55 2.07
CA THR A 40 3.52 -14.65 1.25
C THR A 40 3.60 -13.65 0.11
N ASN A 41 3.44 -14.12 -1.10
CA ASN A 41 3.47 -13.26 -2.29
C ASN A 41 2.07 -12.69 -2.52
N GLY A 42 1.72 -11.66 -1.74
CA GLY A 42 0.40 -11.05 -1.81
C GLY A 42 -0.70 -11.94 -1.24
N GLY A 43 -1.90 -11.75 -1.73
CA GLY A 43 -3.05 -12.56 -1.34
C GLY A 43 -4.20 -11.74 -0.79
N MET A 44 -5.35 -12.38 -0.67
CA MET A 44 -6.57 -11.76 -0.19
C MET A 44 -6.85 -12.21 1.25
N PRO A 45 -7.17 -11.28 2.17
CA PRO A 45 -7.57 -11.71 3.52
C PRO A 45 -8.78 -12.63 3.45
N GLU A 46 -8.69 -13.77 4.12
CA GLU A 46 -9.81 -14.72 4.16
C GLU A 46 -11.03 -14.11 4.82
N ASP A 47 -10.81 -13.35 5.90
CA ASP A 47 -11.84 -12.58 6.57
C ASP A 47 -11.58 -11.11 6.32
N GLU A 48 -12.62 -10.32 6.10
CA GLU A 48 -12.46 -8.91 5.82
C GLU A 48 -11.76 -8.17 6.96
N VAL A 49 -10.81 -7.30 6.60
CA VAL A 49 -10.10 -6.44 7.56
C VAL A 49 -10.22 -5.00 7.12
N GLU A 50 -10.17 -4.10 8.10
CA GLU A 50 -10.30 -2.67 7.84
C GLU A 50 -9.31 -1.88 8.70
N PHE A 51 -9.15 -0.61 8.36
CA PHE A 51 -8.25 0.30 9.07
C PHE A 51 -8.77 1.73 8.97
N ASP A 52 -8.28 2.58 9.85
CA ASP A 52 -8.66 4.00 9.87
C ASP A 52 -7.44 4.88 9.62
N PHE A 53 -7.65 6.05 9.06
CA PHE A 53 -6.60 7.03 8.83
C PHE A 53 -7.21 8.43 8.80
N ILE A 54 -6.36 9.46 8.89
CA ILE A 54 -6.79 10.86 8.82
C ILE A 54 -6.57 11.33 7.38
N GLU A 55 -7.64 11.77 6.74
CA GLU A 55 -7.56 12.21 5.35
C GLU A 55 -6.71 13.49 5.22
N ASN A 56 -5.73 13.44 4.31
CA ASN A 56 -4.91 14.58 3.99
C ASN A 56 -5.71 15.59 3.18
N GLY A 57 -5.42 16.88 3.37
CA GLY A 57 -6.10 17.94 2.61
C GLY A 57 -7.31 18.53 3.28
N THR A 58 -7.75 17.97 4.40
CA THR A 58 -8.83 18.57 5.17
C THR A 58 -8.28 19.72 6.01
N SER A 59 -9.10 20.71 6.34
CA SER A 59 -8.66 21.80 7.22
C SER A 59 -8.50 21.27 8.64
N ASP A 60 -7.64 21.93 9.42
CA ASP A 60 -7.39 21.52 10.81
C ASP A 60 -8.64 21.47 11.65
N GLU A 61 -9.65 22.27 11.29
CA GLU A 61 -10.89 22.32 12.04
C GLU A 61 -11.83 21.16 11.71
N ASP A 62 -11.60 20.49 10.58
CA ASP A 62 -12.46 19.44 10.07
C ASP A 62 -11.72 18.11 9.88
N GLU A 63 -10.70 17.87 10.71
CA GLU A 63 -10.04 16.58 10.68
C GLU A 63 -11.05 15.51 11.04
N PHE A 64 -11.30 14.60 10.13
CA PHE A 64 -12.14 13.46 10.44
C PHE A 64 -11.47 12.20 9.96
N GLU A 65 -11.73 11.17 10.71
CA GLU A 65 -11.18 9.85 10.47
C GLU A 65 -11.90 9.22 9.28
N GLN A 66 -11.11 8.68 8.36
CA GLN A 66 -11.63 7.91 7.26
C GLN A 66 -11.35 6.44 7.55
N GLY A 67 -12.14 5.57 6.95
CA GLY A 67 -11.92 4.13 7.06
C GLY A 67 -11.87 3.51 5.69
N SER A 68 -11.13 2.42 5.58
CA SER A 68 -11.13 1.61 4.37
C SER A 68 -10.82 0.16 4.72
N ASP A 69 -10.77 -0.68 3.70
CA ASP A 69 -10.52 -2.11 3.86
C ASP A 69 -9.33 -2.54 3.02
N ILE A 70 -8.93 -3.80 3.15
CA ILE A 70 -7.97 -4.41 2.24
C ILE A 70 -8.73 -5.43 1.40
N HIS A 71 -8.81 -5.18 0.11
CA HIS A 71 -9.39 -6.16 -0.80
C HIS A 71 -8.38 -7.28 -1.03
N TYR A 72 -7.15 -6.91 -1.46
CA TYR A 72 -6.04 -7.87 -1.52
C TYR A 72 -4.70 -7.14 -1.53
N PHE A 73 -3.67 -7.86 -1.06
CA PHE A 73 -2.29 -7.42 -1.20
C PHE A 73 -1.78 -7.89 -2.56
N TYR A 74 -1.04 -7.05 -3.24
CA TYR A 74 -0.52 -7.37 -4.58
C TYR A 74 0.58 -8.41 -4.53
N ASP A 75 0.55 -9.35 -5.48
CA ASP A 75 1.69 -10.23 -5.73
C ASP A 75 2.73 -9.46 -6.55
N ASP A 76 3.87 -10.09 -6.85
CA ASP A 76 4.96 -9.43 -7.56
C ASP A 76 4.54 -8.88 -8.91
N ASN A 77 3.74 -9.61 -9.67
CA ASN A 77 3.30 -9.14 -10.99
C ASN A 77 2.35 -7.95 -10.87
N GLU A 78 1.44 -8.00 -9.90
CA GLU A 78 0.49 -6.93 -9.67
C GLU A 78 1.17 -5.65 -9.17
N ILE A 79 2.18 -5.80 -8.30
CA ILE A 79 2.99 -4.67 -7.84
C ILE A 79 3.63 -3.96 -9.03
N MET A 80 4.31 -4.71 -9.90
CA MET A 80 5.03 -4.14 -11.03
C MET A 80 4.08 -3.48 -12.04
N GLU A 81 2.98 -4.16 -12.36
CA GLU A 81 2.00 -3.63 -13.29
C GLU A 81 1.32 -2.38 -12.77
N SER A 82 0.88 -2.39 -11.51
CA SER A 82 0.23 -1.24 -10.90
C SER A 82 1.17 -0.05 -10.79
N TYR A 83 2.42 -0.29 -10.38
CA TYR A 83 3.42 0.77 -10.30
C TYR A 83 3.64 1.42 -11.66
N GLU A 84 3.88 0.62 -12.68
CA GLU A 84 4.13 1.13 -14.02
C GLU A 84 2.95 1.98 -14.52
N ASN A 85 1.73 1.47 -14.38
CA ASN A 85 0.55 2.17 -14.85
C ASN A 85 0.31 3.49 -14.11
N LEU A 86 0.39 3.46 -12.78
CA LEU A 86 0.09 4.65 -11.98
C LEU A 86 1.15 5.73 -12.11
N VAL A 87 2.42 5.34 -12.19
CA VAL A 87 3.51 6.30 -12.36
C VAL A 87 3.48 6.89 -13.77
N ASP A 88 3.28 6.07 -14.80
CA ASP A 88 3.22 6.54 -16.19
C ASP A 88 2.08 7.52 -16.42
N GLU A 89 0.96 7.33 -15.73
CA GLU A 89 -0.17 8.25 -15.82
C GLU A 89 -0.05 9.44 -14.87
N GLU A 90 1.07 9.53 -14.16
CA GLU A 90 1.36 10.63 -13.21
C GLU A 90 0.33 10.74 -12.08
N LEU A 91 -0.28 9.61 -11.71
CA LEU A 91 -1.25 9.57 -10.63
C LEU A 91 -0.58 9.47 -9.27
N ILE A 92 0.60 8.85 -9.21
CA ILE A 92 1.42 8.78 -7.99
C ILE A 92 2.87 9.10 -8.33
N PRO A 93 3.64 9.63 -7.37
CA PRO A 93 5.09 9.84 -7.60
C PRO A 93 5.83 8.51 -7.74
N ASP A 94 6.95 8.51 -8.45
CA ASP A 94 7.71 7.31 -8.76
C ASP A 94 8.42 6.66 -7.56
N GLU A 95 8.46 7.33 -6.42
CA GLU A 95 9.03 6.79 -5.19
C GLU A 95 8.01 6.05 -4.32
N TYR A 96 6.76 5.94 -4.75
CA TYR A 96 5.70 5.25 -4.03
C TYR A 96 5.34 3.96 -4.75
N LEU A 97 5.25 2.87 -4.00
CA LEU A 97 4.98 1.54 -4.54
C LEU A 97 3.57 1.08 -4.16
N PRO A 98 2.69 0.81 -5.14
CA PRO A 98 1.40 0.22 -4.80
C PRO A 98 1.61 -1.20 -4.27
N ILE A 99 1.08 -1.49 -3.08
CA ILE A 99 1.25 -2.81 -2.45
C ILE A 99 -0.07 -3.51 -2.16
N ALA A 100 -1.18 -2.80 -2.24
CA ALA A 100 -2.50 -3.36 -1.98
C ALA A 100 -3.57 -2.43 -2.54
N CYS A 101 -4.78 -2.93 -2.63
CA CYS A 101 -5.94 -2.11 -2.98
C CYS A 101 -7.09 -2.39 -2.02
N ASP A 102 -8.03 -1.45 -1.96
CA ASP A 102 -9.25 -1.64 -1.21
C ASP A 102 -10.39 -2.07 -2.16
N SER A 103 -11.60 -2.24 -1.63
CA SER A 103 -12.75 -2.68 -2.41
C SER A 103 -13.24 -1.64 -3.43
N PHE A 104 -12.73 -0.42 -3.37
CA PHE A 104 -13.14 0.68 -4.25
C PHE A 104 -12.03 1.10 -5.21
N ASP A 105 -11.02 0.27 -5.39
CA ASP A 105 -9.85 0.51 -6.26
C ASP A 105 -8.96 1.65 -5.81
N ASN A 106 -9.06 2.08 -4.56
CA ASN A 106 -8.05 2.96 -3.99
C ASN A 106 -6.80 2.15 -3.68
N GLN A 107 -5.66 2.81 -3.61
CA GLN A 107 -4.38 2.13 -3.48
C GLN A 107 -3.76 2.34 -2.10
N ILE A 108 -3.12 1.31 -1.60
CA ILE A 108 -2.27 1.41 -0.41
C ILE A 108 -0.84 1.45 -0.95
N LEU A 109 -0.11 2.50 -0.59
CA LEU A 109 1.23 2.75 -1.12
C LEU A 109 2.28 2.65 -0.01
N LEU A 110 3.44 2.14 -0.39
CA LEU A 110 4.63 2.10 0.47
C LEU A 110 5.60 3.14 -0.07
N CYS A 111 6.00 4.10 0.77
CA CYS A 111 6.98 5.11 0.36
C CYS A 111 8.38 4.52 0.37
N LEU A 112 9.07 4.60 -0.76
CA LEU A 112 10.43 4.11 -0.92
C LEU A 112 11.43 5.22 -1.23
N GLY A 113 11.00 6.47 -1.12
CA GLY A 113 11.88 7.62 -1.29
C GLY A 113 12.87 7.73 -0.13
N LYS A 114 14.07 8.17 -0.43
CA LYS A 114 15.12 8.34 0.58
C LYS A 114 14.86 9.62 1.38
N GLY A 115 14.24 9.48 2.53
CA GLY A 115 13.91 10.62 3.36
C GLY A 115 13.28 10.15 4.65
N ASP A 116 12.72 11.09 5.40
CA ASP A 116 12.14 10.80 6.70
C ASP A 116 10.92 9.90 6.63
N ASN A 117 10.25 9.86 5.48
CA ASN A 117 9.07 9.03 5.32
C ASN A 117 9.34 7.69 4.61
N TYR A 118 10.60 7.29 4.50
CA TYR A 118 10.93 5.98 3.93
C TYR A 118 10.26 4.87 4.75
N GLY A 119 9.53 3.99 4.08
CA GLY A 119 8.84 2.88 4.75
C GLY A 119 7.43 3.21 5.24
N THR A 120 7.01 4.46 5.12
CA THR A 120 5.68 4.90 5.56
C THR A 120 4.59 4.42 4.60
N ILE A 121 3.43 4.07 5.15
CA ILE A 121 2.28 3.61 4.38
C ILE A 121 1.31 4.77 4.16
N TYR A 122 0.84 4.91 2.92
CA TYR A 122 -0.10 5.95 2.52
C TYR A 122 -1.34 5.34 1.86
N PHE A 123 -2.44 6.03 1.98
CA PHE A 123 -3.67 5.73 1.25
C PHE A 123 -3.76 6.70 0.08
N ALA A 124 -3.95 6.19 -1.12
CA ALA A 124 -4.07 7.01 -2.33
C ALA A 124 -5.52 6.97 -2.80
N ASP A 125 -6.19 8.13 -2.73
CA ASP A 125 -7.59 8.25 -3.07
C ASP A 125 -7.76 8.43 -4.58
N ALA A 126 -8.24 7.38 -5.24
CA ALA A 126 -8.42 7.35 -6.69
C ALA A 126 -9.54 8.28 -7.18
N GLU A 127 -10.41 8.72 -6.26
CA GLU A 127 -11.50 9.62 -6.61
C GLU A 127 -11.20 11.08 -6.31
N SER A 128 -10.00 11.38 -5.79
CA SER A 128 -9.64 12.76 -5.50
C SER A 128 -9.42 13.53 -6.81
N GLU A 129 -10.09 14.66 -6.94
CA GLU A 129 -10.01 15.49 -8.13
C GLU A 129 -9.47 16.88 -7.83
N GLU A 130 -8.68 17.00 -6.77
CA GLU A 130 -8.26 18.32 -6.31
C GLU A 130 -7.35 19.07 -7.26
N SER A 131 -6.65 18.37 -8.13
CA SER A 131 -5.82 19.05 -9.11
C SER A 131 -5.47 18.10 -10.23
N GLU A 132 -5.66 18.56 -11.46
CA GLU A 132 -5.29 17.79 -12.64
C GLU A 132 -3.78 17.60 -12.74
N ASP A 133 -3.01 18.46 -12.07
CA ASP A 133 -1.56 18.46 -12.17
C ASP A 133 -0.85 17.77 -11.00
N SER A 134 -1.53 17.47 -9.92
CA SER A 134 -0.88 16.95 -8.71
C SER A 134 -1.08 15.47 -8.43
N GLY A 135 -1.86 14.77 -9.27
CA GLY A 135 -2.16 13.36 -9.06
C GLY A 135 -3.17 13.13 -7.94
N TRP A 136 -3.16 11.93 -7.41
CA TRP A 136 -4.10 11.57 -6.35
C TRP A 136 -3.66 12.10 -5.01
N VAL A 137 -4.61 12.36 -4.13
CA VAL A 137 -4.33 12.79 -2.75
C VAL A 137 -3.80 11.60 -1.97
N LEU A 138 -2.65 11.79 -1.29
CA LEU A 138 -2.02 10.76 -0.47
C LEU A 138 -2.18 11.11 1.00
N SER A 139 -2.70 10.19 1.78
CA SER A 139 -2.91 10.38 3.22
C SER A 139 -2.10 9.35 3.99
N LYS A 140 -1.33 9.80 4.98
CA LYS A 140 -0.50 8.91 5.78
C LYS A 140 -1.38 7.97 6.62
N VAL A 141 -1.05 6.69 6.61
CA VAL A 141 -1.78 5.67 7.38
C VAL A 141 -0.95 5.14 8.53
N ALA A 142 0.30 4.80 8.29
CA ALA A 142 1.16 4.20 9.33
C ALA A 142 2.62 4.50 9.04
N ASP A 143 3.45 4.47 10.10
CA ASP A 143 4.88 4.79 9.98
C ASP A 143 5.70 3.68 9.31
N SER A 144 5.17 2.46 9.27
CA SER A 144 5.87 1.32 8.68
C SER A 144 4.86 0.28 8.23
N PHE A 145 5.32 -0.67 7.43
CA PHE A 145 4.49 -1.79 7.02
C PHE A 145 4.07 -2.64 8.23
N THR A 146 5.00 -2.86 9.16
CA THR A 146 4.70 -3.60 10.40
C THR A 146 3.60 -2.90 11.20
N ALA A 147 3.72 -1.56 11.35
CA ALA A 147 2.70 -0.78 12.05
C ALA A 147 1.35 -0.86 11.33
N PHE A 148 1.37 -0.84 10.01
CA PHE A 148 0.16 -0.97 9.22
C PHE A 148 -0.55 -2.30 9.49
N LEU A 149 0.19 -3.41 9.42
CA LEU A 149 -0.39 -4.72 9.72
C LEU A 149 -0.96 -4.78 11.13
N GLY A 150 -0.30 -4.12 12.08
CA GLY A 150 -0.74 -4.10 13.48
C GLY A 150 -2.02 -3.33 13.73
N MET A 151 -2.38 -2.42 12.83
CA MET A 151 -3.61 -1.62 12.99
C MET A 151 -4.82 -2.21 12.27
N LEU A 152 -4.63 -3.25 11.46
CA LEU A 152 -5.74 -3.90 10.79
C LEU A 152 -6.62 -4.63 11.81
N ARG A 153 -7.91 -4.53 11.66
CA ARG A 153 -8.87 -5.19 12.55
C ARG A 153 -9.95 -5.89 11.72
N PRO A 154 -10.64 -6.89 12.31
CA PRO A 154 -11.75 -7.52 11.60
C PRO A 154 -12.82 -6.50 11.25
N ALA A 155 -13.38 -6.60 10.07
CA ALA A 155 -14.45 -5.71 9.67
C ALA A 155 -15.70 -5.97 10.51
N GLU A 156 -16.39 -4.91 10.88
CA GLU A 156 -17.63 -5.01 11.66
C GLU A 156 -18.82 -5.21 10.72
N ASP A 157 -19.72 -6.09 11.13
CA ASP A 157 -20.95 -6.32 10.37
C ASP A 157 -21.97 -5.18 10.54
#